data_6c1e39e0db5560f02f8d5eab29081ea7
#
_entry.id   6c1e39e0db5560f02f8d5eab29081ea7
#
_cell.length_a   1.000
_cell.length_b   1.000
_cell.length_c   1.000
_cell.angle_alpha   90.00
_cell.angle_beta   90.00
_cell.angle_gamma   90.00
#
_symmetry.space_group_name_H-M   'P 1'
#
loop_
_entity.id
_entity.type
_entity.pdbx_description
1 polymer ?
#
loop_
_entity_poly.entity_id
_entity_poly.type
_entity_poly.pdbx_seq_one_letter_code
_entity_poly.pdbx_strand_id
1 'polypeptide(L)'
;MHQIAQTINNVSRGRGRFKQSIAEASFDAWIKYYRQDENTPNALVSYYTKGSLVALALDLTIRLGTGNNKSLDDVMQALWHRYGRDFYDGKDSGITDTEAEAIIEEISGLELQEFFRKYIYGTVEIPLAELFSPFGISMNDANIDVKPGLDIRVKRSGSDCVVTHVFEGGAAHRAGISAGDVLLAIDGLRVSSENPAVNLEKQLSRYSVGEKVEAFVFRRDELMKFDVILADEHIPKFILTLSKDETPSMKESRQLWLQKTE
;
A
#
# COMPACT_ATOMS: atom_id res chain seq x y z
N MET A 1 -4.15 7.06 -14.40
CA MET A 1 -5.07 6.43 -13.41
C MET A 1 -4.74 4.97 -13.12
N HIS A 2 -4.52 4.09 -14.11
CA HIS A 2 -4.24 2.66 -13.85
C HIS A 2 -3.03 2.40 -12.95
N GLN A 3 -1.88 3.04 -13.20
CA GLN A 3 -0.67 2.88 -12.39
C GLN A 3 -0.87 3.36 -10.94
N ILE A 4 -1.57 4.48 -10.76
CA ILE A 4 -1.91 5.00 -9.42
C ILE A 4 -2.77 3.99 -8.66
N ALA A 5 -3.82 3.46 -9.31
CA ALA A 5 -4.67 2.44 -8.71
C ALA A 5 -3.89 1.17 -8.33
N GLN A 6 -2.94 0.72 -9.16
CA GLN A 6 -2.06 -0.40 -8.83
C GLN A 6 -1.19 -0.10 -7.59
N THR A 7 -0.64 1.11 -7.49
CA THR A 7 0.17 1.52 -6.32
C THR A 7 -0.67 1.56 -5.06
N ILE A 8 -1.88 2.13 -5.12
CA ILE A 8 -2.84 2.13 -4.00
C ILE A 8 -3.13 0.69 -3.56
N ASN A 9 -3.46 -0.20 -4.50
CA ASN A 9 -3.78 -1.60 -4.21
C ASN A 9 -2.59 -2.34 -3.58
N ASN A 10 -1.36 -2.09 -4.07
CA ASN A 10 -0.16 -2.70 -3.51
C ASN A 10 0.08 -2.26 -2.06
N VAL A 11 -0.06 -0.96 -1.76
CA VAL A 11 0.09 -0.43 -0.40
C VAL A 11 -1.02 -0.93 0.52
N SER A 12 -2.26 -0.98 0.03
CA SER A 12 -3.42 -1.37 0.85
C SER A 12 -3.40 -2.83 1.32
N ARG A 13 -2.66 -3.71 0.64
CA ARG A 13 -2.57 -5.14 1.01
C ARG A 13 -1.80 -5.41 2.30
N GLY A 14 -0.81 -4.58 2.64
CA GLY A 14 0.08 -4.79 3.78
C GLY A 14 -0.42 -4.10 5.05
N ARG A 15 -0.33 -4.76 6.20
CA ARG A 15 -0.64 -4.18 7.52
C ARG A 15 0.48 -3.26 8.04
N GLY A 16 1.70 -3.41 7.53
CA GLY A 16 2.86 -2.61 7.92
C GLY A 16 2.64 -1.10 7.72
N ARG A 17 1.78 -0.69 6.78
CA ARG A 17 1.43 0.72 6.55
C ARG A 17 0.81 1.42 7.77
N PHE A 18 0.25 0.66 8.72
CA PHE A 18 -0.30 1.17 9.99
C PHE A 18 0.70 1.15 11.14
N LYS A 19 1.86 0.52 10.95
CA LYS A 19 2.86 0.30 12.00
C LYS A 19 4.16 1.06 11.78
N GLN A 20 4.50 1.35 10.53
CA GLN A 20 5.73 2.03 10.16
C GLN A 20 5.42 3.29 9.37
N SER A 21 5.98 4.40 9.80
CA SER A 21 5.94 5.68 9.09
C SER A 21 6.84 5.66 7.84
N ILE A 22 6.66 6.62 6.93
CA ILE A 22 7.54 6.77 5.76
C ILE A 22 8.96 7.17 6.17
N ALA A 23 9.09 8.05 7.17
CA ALA A 23 10.39 8.47 7.69
C ALA A 23 11.17 7.28 8.26
N GLU A 24 10.53 6.44 9.09
CA GLU A 24 11.15 5.20 9.61
C GLU A 24 11.47 4.20 8.49
N ALA A 25 10.56 4.02 7.53
CA ALA A 25 10.79 3.10 6.41
C ALA A 25 11.98 3.52 5.55
N SER A 26 12.18 4.82 5.36
CA SER A 26 13.32 5.37 4.64
C SER A 26 14.61 5.24 5.45
N PHE A 27 14.59 5.59 6.74
CA PHE A 27 15.75 5.51 7.62
C PHE A 27 16.24 4.06 7.79
N ASP A 28 15.33 3.13 8.02
CA ASP A 28 15.64 1.72 8.25
C ASP A 28 15.80 0.90 6.95
N ALA A 29 15.78 1.54 5.78
CA ALA A 29 15.72 0.84 4.49
C ALA A 29 16.77 -0.26 4.33
N TRP A 30 18.04 0.04 4.66
CA TRP A 30 19.16 -0.91 4.50
C TRP A 30 19.10 -2.12 5.42
N ILE A 31 18.55 -1.95 6.61
CA ILE A 31 18.53 -3.00 7.64
C ILE A 31 17.21 -3.78 7.65
N LYS A 32 16.10 -3.19 7.16
CA LYS A 32 14.78 -3.80 7.17
C LYS A 32 14.22 -4.03 5.77
N TYR A 33 14.08 -2.99 4.94
CA TYR A 33 13.41 -3.10 3.66
C TYR A 33 14.16 -4.00 2.65
N TYR A 34 15.49 -3.94 2.62
CA TYR A 34 16.31 -4.79 1.76
C TYR A 34 16.60 -6.18 2.34
N ARG A 35 16.09 -6.49 3.53
CA ARG A 35 16.17 -7.80 4.20
C ARG A 35 14.78 -8.28 4.60
N GLN A 36 13.91 -8.40 3.59
CA GLN A 36 12.54 -8.84 3.82
C GLN A 36 12.47 -10.27 4.31
N ASP A 37 11.52 -10.52 5.21
CA ASP A 37 11.18 -11.83 5.78
C ASP A 37 9.69 -12.13 5.58
N GLU A 38 9.25 -13.24 6.14
CA GLU A 38 7.86 -13.69 6.08
C GLU A 38 6.88 -12.78 6.83
N ASN A 39 7.37 -11.94 7.75
CA ASN A 39 6.53 -11.00 8.51
C ASN A 39 6.51 -9.59 7.90
N THR A 40 7.33 -9.33 6.89
CA THR A 40 7.45 -8.02 6.25
C THR A 40 6.11 -7.36 5.92
N PRO A 41 5.10 -8.03 5.33
CA PRO A 41 3.81 -7.40 5.01
C PRO A 41 3.04 -6.91 6.23
N ASN A 42 3.31 -7.48 7.42
CA ASN A 42 2.67 -7.11 8.67
C ASN A 42 3.40 -6.00 9.43
N ALA A 43 4.67 -5.79 9.17
CA ALA A 43 5.55 -4.92 9.95
C ALA A 43 6.06 -3.70 9.18
N LEU A 44 6.32 -3.84 7.89
CA LEU A 44 7.01 -2.84 7.09
C LEU A 44 6.13 -2.28 5.98
N VAL A 45 6.46 -1.07 5.55
CA VAL A 45 5.88 -0.44 4.36
C VAL A 45 6.98 -0.06 3.38
N SER A 46 6.70 -0.13 2.09
CA SER A 46 7.63 0.36 1.08
C SER A 46 7.62 1.89 1.05
N TYR A 47 8.75 2.50 1.37
CA TYR A 47 8.92 3.95 1.26
C TYR A 47 8.86 4.43 -0.20
N TYR A 48 9.14 3.57 -1.18
CA TYR A 48 8.92 3.90 -2.60
C TYR A 48 7.43 3.99 -2.93
N THR A 49 6.67 2.94 -2.68
CA THR A 49 5.26 2.90 -3.11
C THR A 49 4.35 3.77 -2.23
N LYS A 50 4.46 3.69 -0.90
CA LYS A 50 3.70 4.59 -0.02
C LYS A 50 4.21 6.02 -0.13
N GLY A 51 5.54 6.24 -0.28
CA GLY A 51 6.13 7.57 -0.48
C GLY A 51 5.61 8.24 -1.76
N SER A 52 5.45 7.49 -2.85
CA SER A 52 4.85 8.04 -4.08
C SER A 52 3.40 8.48 -3.89
N LEU A 53 2.62 7.79 -3.03
CA LEU A 53 1.26 8.22 -2.68
C LEU A 53 1.26 9.45 -1.76
N VAL A 54 2.24 9.57 -0.86
CA VAL A 54 2.42 10.77 -0.04
C VAL A 54 2.79 11.96 -0.92
N ALA A 55 3.72 11.79 -1.87
CA ALA A 55 4.09 12.85 -2.81
C ALA A 55 2.91 13.28 -3.70
N LEU A 56 2.12 12.32 -4.18
CA LEU A 56 0.88 12.58 -4.91
C LEU A 56 -0.11 13.37 -4.04
N ALA A 57 -0.32 12.95 -2.80
CA ALA A 57 -1.22 13.65 -1.89
C ALA A 57 -0.74 15.07 -1.58
N LEU A 58 0.57 15.27 -1.44
CA LEU A 58 1.16 16.58 -1.25
C LEU A 58 0.92 17.49 -2.46
N ASP A 59 1.17 17.00 -3.68
CA ASP A 59 0.90 17.75 -4.92
C ASP A 59 -0.57 18.16 -5.02
N LEU A 60 -1.50 17.22 -4.80
CA LEU A 60 -2.94 17.53 -4.82
C LEU A 60 -3.33 18.52 -3.73
N THR A 61 -2.74 18.40 -2.52
CA THR A 61 -3.00 19.35 -1.41
C THR A 61 -2.52 20.76 -1.76
N ILE A 62 -1.31 20.88 -2.33
CA ILE A 62 -0.78 22.18 -2.77
C ILE A 62 -1.67 22.78 -3.84
N ARG A 63 -2.04 22.02 -4.87
CA ARG A 63 -2.92 22.49 -5.94
C ARG A 63 -4.28 22.96 -5.42
N LEU A 64 -4.89 22.19 -4.53
CA LEU A 64 -6.19 22.55 -3.94
C LEU A 64 -6.09 23.81 -3.07
N GLY A 65 -5.07 23.88 -2.21
CA GLY A 65 -4.86 25.01 -1.30
C GLY A 65 -4.51 26.32 -2.02
N THR A 66 -3.94 26.24 -3.22
CA THR A 66 -3.51 27.40 -4.03
C THR A 66 -4.39 27.69 -5.24
N GLY A 67 -5.51 26.95 -5.42
CA GLY A 67 -6.34 27.08 -6.61
C GLY A 67 -5.60 26.73 -7.91
N ASN A 68 -4.75 25.73 -7.89
CA ASN A 68 -3.87 25.28 -8.97
C ASN A 68 -2.77 26.28 -9.39
N ASN A 69 -2.48 27.31 -8.57
CA ASN A 69 -1.39 28.27 -8.86
C ASN A 69 -0.01 27.74 -8.48
N LYS A 70 0.06 26.70 -7.66
CA LYS A 70 1.28 26.02 -7.22
C LYS A 70 1.09 24.52 -7.26
N SER A 71 2.20 23.83 -7.38
CA SER A 71 2.30 22.36 -7.44
C SER A 71 3.58 21.86 -6.76
N LEU A 72 3.75 20.57 -6.65
CA LEU A 72 5.01 19.97 -6.21
C LEU A 72 6.16 20.24 -7.19
N ASP A 73 5.87 20.49 -8.47
CA ASP A 73 6.89 20.87 -9.46
C ASP A 73 7.55 22.21 -9.12
N ASP A 74 6.78 23.20 -8.62
CA ASP A 74 7.33 24.49 -8.15
C ASP A 74 8.34 24.28 -6.99
N VAL A 75 8.01 23.36 -6.09
CA VAL A 75 8.90 22.98 -4.98
C VAL A 75 10.18 22.31 -5.51
N MET A 76 10.04 21.38 -6.44
CA MET A 76 11.18 20.69 -7.06
C MET A 76 12.09 21.65 -7.82
N GLN A 77 11.52 22.63 -8.53
CA GLN A 77 12.29 23.67 -9.19
C GLN A 77 13.03 24.55 -8.20
N ALA A 78 12.38 24.93 -7.09
CA ALA A 78 13.04 25.72 -6.03
C ALA A 78 14.20 24.95 -5.39
N LEU A 79 14.01 23.67 -5.08
CA LEU A 79 15.08 22.79 -4.58
C LEU A 79 16.25 22.67 -5.56
N TRP A 80 15.94 22.48 -6.85
CA TRP A 80 16.97 22.45 -7.90
C TRP A 80 17.76 23.75 -7.98
N HIS A 81 17.09 24.89 -7.98
CA HIS A 81 17.76 26.20 -8.06
C HIS A 81 18.60 26.52 -6.81
N ARG A 82 18.17 26.08 -5.62
CA ARG A 82 18.87 26.40 -4.37
C ARG A 82 20.03 25.47 -4.07
N TYR A 83 19.89 24.18 -4.37
CA TYR A 83 20.80 23.12 -3.91
C TYR A 83 21.36 22.24 -5.03
N GLY A 84 20.66 22.09 -6.17
CA GLY A 84 21.04 21.15 -7.22
C GLY A 84 21.89 21.73 -8.33
N ARG A 85 21.50 22.89 -8.88
CA ARG A 85 22.09 23.43 -10.12
C ARG A 85 23.59 23.66 -10.04
N ASP A 86 24.05 24.26 -8.95
CA ASP A 86 25.45 24.69 -8.79
C ASP A 86 26.25 23.69 -7.93
N PHE A 87 25.70 22.49 -7.66
CA PHE A 87 26.34 21.47 -6.84
C PHE A 87 27.73 21.07 -7.34
N TYR A 88 27.87 20.85 -8.64
CA TYR A 88 29.13 20.43 -9.25
C TYR A 88 30.14 21.59 -9.43
N ASP A 89 29.71 22.83 -9.21
CA ASP A 89 30.59 24.02 -9.22
C ASP A 89 31.19 24.33 -7.84
N GLY A 90 31.08 23.39 -6.89
CA GLY A 90 31.64 23.49 -5.54
C GLY A 90 30.82 24.37 -4.61
N LYS A 91 29.57 24.67 -4.94
CA LYS A 91 28.61 25.34 -4.07
C LYS A 91 27.66 24.32 -3.42
N ASP A 92 28.23 23.23 -2.91
CA ASP A 92 27.50 22.16 -2.28
C ASP A 92 27.05 22.57 -0.88
N SER A 93 25.83 22.97 -0.77
CA SER A 93 25.12 23.01 0.50
C SER A 93 24.11 21.88 0.51
N GLY A 94 24.29 20.92 1.43
CA GLY A 94 23.24 19.91 1.67
C GLY A 94 21.96 20.56 2.19
N ILE A 95 20.89 19.80 2.19
CA ILE A 95 19.60 20.19 2.78
C ILE A 95 19.32 19.29 3.97
N THR A 96 18.82 19.85 5.06
CA THR A 96 18.32 19.10 6.22
C THR A 96 16.85 18.73 6.03
N ASP A 97 16.36 17.73 6.78
CA ASP A 97 14.95 17.31 6.71
C ASP A 97 14.00 18.47 7.04
N THR A 98 14.32 19.27 8.06
CA THR A 98 13.52 20.44 8.46
C THR A 98 13.53 21.56 7.42
N GLU A 99 14.65 21.76 6.71
CA GLU A 99 14.70 22.72 5.61
C GLU A 99 13.85 22.30 4.43
N ALA A 100 13.78 21.00 4.12
CA ALA A 100 12.91 20.49 3.08
C ALA A 100 11.44 20.81 3.34
N GLU A 101 10.96 20.59 4.56
CA GLU A 101 9.59 20.94 4.97
C GLU A 101 9.33 22.45 4.89
N ALA A 102 10.25 23.26 5.42
CA ALA A 102 10.14 24.71 5.39
C ALA A 102 10.08 25.28 3.96
N ILE A 103 10.84 24.70 3.02
CA ILE A 103 10.81 25.08 1.61
C ILE A 103 9.46 24.73 0.98
N ILE A 104 8.89 23.55 1.29
CA ILE A 104 7.58 23.17 0.78
C ILE A 104 6.52 24.17 1.26
N GLU A 105 6.54 24.56 2.54
CA GLU A 105 5.62 25.56 3.09
C GLU A 105 5.84 26.94 2.48
N GLU A 106 7.10 27.38 2.35
CA GLU A 106 7.45 28.66 1.74
C GLU A 106 6.95 28.78 0.30
N ILE A 107 7.21 27.77 -0.54
CA ILE A 107 6.85 27.80 -1.96
C ILE A 107 5.36 27.64 -2.19
N SER A 108 4.69 26.79 -1.40
CA SER A 108 3.25 26.59 -1.49
C SER A 108 2.45 27.72 -0.83
N GLY A 109 3.04 28.40 0.17
CA GLY A 109 2.33 29.36 1.01
C GLY A 109 1.30 28.72 1.94
N LEU A 110 1.40 27.43 2.20
CA LEU A 110 0.48 26.66 3.02
C LEU A 110 1.15 26.21 4.33
N GLU A 111 0.36 26.08 5.39
CA GLU A 111 0.77 25.42 6.64
C GLU A 111 0.60 23.91 6.48
N LEU A 112 1.70 23.14 6.40
CA LEU A 112 1.70 21.70 6.09
C LEU A 112 2.25 20.84 7.23
N GLN A 113 2.53 21.39 8.41
CA GLN A 113 3.05 20.64 9.56
C GLN A 113 2.17 19.46 9.93
N GLU A 114 0.84 19.63 9.86
CA GLU A 114 -0.11 18.56 10.16
C GLU A 114 -0.11 17.47 9.08
N PHE A 115 0.13 17.83 7.81
CA PHE A 115 0.34 16.90 6.72
C PHE A 115 1.58 16.04 6.99
N PHE A 116 2.72 16.67 7.29
CA PHE A 116 3.97 15.96 7.57
C PHE A 116 3.84 15.06 8.79
N ARG A 117 3.27 15.58 9.87
CA ARG A 117 3.04 14.81 11.10
C ARG A 117 2.20 13.55 10.85
N LYS A 118 1.14 13.62 10.04
CA LYS A 118 0.24 12.50 9.77
C LYS A 118 0.81 11.49 8.78
N TYR A 119 1.38 11.95 7.68
CA TYR A 119 1.63 11.11 6.51
C TYR A 119 3.11 10.79 6.27
N ILE A 120 4.04 11.57 6.84
CA ILE A 120 5.48 11.31 6.78
C ILE A 120 5.97 10.67 8.08
N TYR A 121 5.68 11.30 9.21
CA TYR A 121 6.12 10.83 10.54
C TYR A 121 5.12 9.93 11.24
N GLY A 122 3.86 9.95 10.83
CA GLY A 122 2.80 9.10 11.34
C GLY A 122 2.42 7.98 10.39
N THR A 123 1.41 7.23 10.80
CA THR A 123 0.87 6.07 10.07
C THR A 123 -0.58 6.27 9.65
N VAL A 124 -1.08 7.50 9.68
CA VAL A 124 -2.44 7.84 9.27
C VAL A 124 -2.61 7.54 7.78
N GLU A 125 -3.76 6.97 7.40
CA GLU A 125 -4.08 6.71 6.00
C GLU A 125 -4.31 8.02 5.25
N ILE A 126 -3.77 8.10 4.04
CA ILE A 126 -3.93 9.26 3.16
C ILE A 126 -5.36 9.28 2.61
N PRO A 127 -6.10 10.38 2.72
CA PRO A 127 -7.49 10.47 2.23
C PRO A 127 -7.53 10.67 0.71
N LEU A 128 -7.00 9.71 -0.04
CA LEU A 128 -6.86 9.83 -1.50
C LEU A 128 -8.19 10.03 -2.22
N ALA A 129 -9.26 9.39 -1.76
CA ALA A 129 -10.59 9.56 -2.36
C ALA A 129 -11.07 11.02 -2.26
N GLU A 130 -10.85 11.66 -1.11
CA GLU A 130 -11.20 13.06 -0.88
C GLU A 130 -10.33 14.00 -1.72
N LEU A 131 -9.02 13.71 -1.83
CA LEU A 131 -8.09 14.49 -2.63
C LEU A 131 -8.37 14.38 -4.14
N PHE A 132 -8.82 13.23 -4.63
CA PHE A 132 -9.16 13.02 -6.03
C PHE A 132 -10.50 13.66 -6.44
N SER A 133 -11.45 13.75 -5.51
CA SER A 133 -12.81 14.24 -5.79
C SER A 133 -12.83 15.61 -6.48
N PRO A 134 -12.08 16.65 -6.03
CA PRO A 134 -12.05 17.95 -6.69
C PRO A 134 -11.46 17.96 -8.10
N PHE A 135 -10.77 16.88 -8.49
CA PHE A 135 -10.26 16.66 -9.85
C PHE A 135 -11.21 15.81 -10.71
N GLY A 136 -12.43 15.55 -10.22
CA GLY A 136 -13.42 14.74 -10.93
C GLY A 136 -13.00 13.27 -11.08
N ILE A 137 -12.24 12.74 -10.12
CA ILE A 137 -11.84 11.35 -10.09
C ILE A 137 -12.48 10.66 -8.87
N SER A 138 -13.19 9.57 -9.16
CA SER A 138 -13.79 8.70 -8.15
C SER A 138 -12.89 7.51 -7.89
N MET A 139 -12.62 7.22 -6.62
CA MET A 139 -11.92 6.04 -6.17
C MET A 139 -12.93 5.06 -5.58
N ASN A 140 -13.11 3.92 -6.22
CA ASN A 140 -14.07 2.91 -5.82
C ASN A 140 -13.40 1.58 -5.60
N ASP A 141 -13.85 0.82 -4.61
CA ASP A 141 -13.47 -0.58 -4.48
C ASP A 141 -14.33 -1.42 -5.44
N ALA A 142 -13.69 -2.09 -6.38
CA ALA A 142 -14.34 -2.97 -7.33
C ALA A 142 -14.52 -4.39 -6.79
N ASN A 143 -13.91 -4.72 -5.65
CA ASN A 143 -14.02 -6.02 -5.02
C ASN A 143 -15.03 -5.95 -3.88
N ILE A 144 -16.32 -6.01 -4.22
CA ILE A 144 -17.43 -5.96 -3.26
C ILE A 144 -17.87 -7.36 -2.81
N ASP A 145 -17.31 -8.41 -3.39
CA ASP A 145 -17.69 -9.78 -3.06
C ASP A 145 -16.98 -10.23 -1.78
N VAL A 146 -17.77 -10.70 -0.84
CA VAL A 146 -17.28 -11.36 0.38
C VAL A 146 -16.74 -12.73 0.01
N LYS A 147 -15.45 -12.99 0.28
CA LYS A 147 -14.80 -14.25 -0.03
C LYS A 147 -14.26 -14.92 1.21
N PRO A 148 -14.64 -16.20 1.47
CA PRO A 148 -14.04 -16.93 2.56
C PRO A 148 -12.57 -17.21 2.27
N GLY A 149 -11.70 -16.88 3.22
CA GLY A 149 -10.26 -16.99 3.04
C GLY A 149 -9.50 -17.29 4.32
N LEU A 150 -8.22 -17.59 4.15
CA LEU A 150 -7.27 -17.86 5.22
C LEU A 150 -6.39 -16.64 5.55
N ASP A 151 -6.36 -15.63 4.72
CA ASP A 151 -5.43 -14.48 4.80
C ASP A 151 -3.95 -14.94 4.80
N ILE A 152 -3.59 -15.74 3.81
CA ILE A 152 -2.22 -16.22 3.61
C ILE A 152 -1.74 -15.98 2.19
N ARG A 153 -0.43 -16.06 2.00
CA ARG A 153 0.17 -16.28 0.68
C ARG A 153 0.80 -17.65 0.65
N VAL A 154 0.61 -18.34 -0.44
CA VAL A 154 1.19 -19.66 -0.68
C VAL A 154 2.02 -19.66 -1.96
N LYS A 155 3.03 -20.53 -2.00
CA LYS A 155 3.81 -20.82 -3.21
C LYS A 155 3.99 -22.32 -3.39
N ARG A 156 4.28 -22.71 -4.62
CA ARG A 156 4.74 -24.07 -4.92
C ARG A 156 6.21 -24.22 -4.52
N SER A 157 6.53 -25.32 -3.83
CA SER A 157 7.90 -25.73 -3.56
C SER A 157 7.99 -27.23 -3.82
N GLY A 158 8.53 -27.64 -4.98
CA GLY A 158 8.48 -29.04 -5.43
C GLY A 158 7.04 -29.54 -5.61
N SER A 159 6.66 -30.54 -4.82
CA SER A 159 5.30 -31.11 -4.75
C SER A 159 4.41 -30.41 -3.72
N ASP A 160 4.93 -29.45 -2.98
CA ASP A 160 4.28 -28.91 -1.79
C ASP A 160 3.66 -27.53 -2.03
N CYS A 161 2.58 -27.25 -1.29
CA CYS A 161 1.96 -25.95 -1.15
C CYS A 161 2.49 -25.30 0.15
N VAL A 162 3.46 -24.40 0.04
CA VAL A 162 4.11 -23.79 1.21
C VAL A 162 3.50 -22.42 1.51
N VAL A 163 3.12 -22.20 2.76
CA VAL A 163 2.71 -20.90 3.28
C VAL A 163 3.93 -19.97 3.33
N THR A 164 3.87 -18.85 2.61
CA THR A 164 4.98 -17.88 2.59
C THR A 164 4.77 -16.69 3.51
N HIS A 165 3.51 -16.28 3.67
CA HIS A 165 3.13 -15.16 4.55
C HIS A 165 1.79 -15.49 5.20
N VAL A 166 1.65 -15.07 6.45
CA VAL A 166 0.38 -15.09 7.18
C VAL A 166 0.07 -13.66 7.59
N PHE A 167 -1.11 -13.15 7.20
CA PHE A 167 -1.48 -11.77 7.51
C PHE A 167 -2.02 -11.66 8.94
N GLU A 168 -1.52 -10.69 9.67
CA GLU A 168 -1.91 -10.42 11.05
C GLU A 168 -3.42 -10.16 11.18
N GLY A 169 -4.03 -10.83 12.15
CA GLY A 169 -5.48 -10.75 12.37
C GLY A 169 -6.33 -11.56 11.39
N GLY A 170 -5.71 -12.21 10.38
CA GLY A 170 -6.39 -13.10 9.44
C GLY A 170 -6.81 -14.45 10.06
N ALA A 171 -7.55 -15.24 9.31
CA ALA A 171 -8.07 -16.54 9.78
C ALA A 171 -6.96 -17.51 10.18
N ALA A 172 -5.95 -17.67 9.32
CA ALA A 172 -4.79 -18.53 9.59
C ALA A 172 -3.97 -18.04 10.78
N HIS A 173 -3.76 -16.73 10.91
CA HIS A 173 -3.05 -16.16 12.04
C HIS A 173 -3.73 -16.49 13.38
N ARG A 174 -5.04 -16.29 13.44
CA ARG A 174 -5.83 -16.61 14.66
C ARG A 174 -5.82 -18.10 14.99
N ALA A 175 -5.77 -18.96 13.98
CA ALA A 175 -5.70 -20.40 14.15
C ALA A 175 -4.30 -20.91 14.53
N GLY A 176 -3.23 -20.11 14.33
CA GLY A 176 -1.85 -20.49 14.63
C GLY A 176 -1.08 -21.12 13.47
N ILE A 177 -1.58 -21.02 12.23
CA ILE A 177 -0.83 -21.37 11.03
C ILE A 177 0.29 -20.34 10.84
N SER A 178 1.46 -20.77 10.40
CA SER A 178 2.66 -19.95 10.28
C SER A 178 3.27 -20.03 8.88
N ALA A 179 4.07 -19.03 8.54
CA ALA A 179 4.93 -19.12 7.36
C ALA A 179 5.91 -20.28 7.51
N GLY A 180 6.18 -20.96 6.40
CA GLY A 180 6.94 -22.20 6.35
C GLY A 180 6.12 -23.48 6.51
N ASP A 181 4.86 -23.40 6.96
CA ASP A 181 3.99 -24.56 7.00
C ASP A 181 3.71 -25.08 5.57
N VAL A 182 3.72 -26.39 5.41
CA VAL A 182 3.27 -27.06 4.17
C VAL A 182 1.80 -27.39 4.30
N LEU A 183 0.95 -26.68 3.57
CA LEU A 183 -0.49 -26.88 3.59
C LEU A 183 -0.88 -28.13 2.79
N LEU A 184 -1.37 -29.14 3.48
CA LEU A 184 -1.69 -30.47 2.92
C LEU A 184 -3.14 -30.59 2.47
N ALA A 185 -4.06 -30.24 3.37
CA ALA A 185 -5.49 -30.45 3.16
C ALA A 185 -6.35 -29.44 3.95
N ILE A 186 -7.53 -29.18 3.42
CA ILE A 186 -8.63 -28.50 4.11
C ILE A 186 -9.81 -29.49 4.14
N ASP A 187 -10.34 -29.77 5.34
CA ASP A 187 -11.40 -30.76 5.58
C ASP A 187 -11.14 -32.11 4.88
N GLY A 188 -9.90 -32.59 4.98
CA GLY A 188 -9.48 -33.84 4.36
C GLY A 188 -9.30 -33.79 2.84
N LEU A 189 -9.60 -32.70 2.16
CA LEU A 189 -9.37 -32.51 0.74
C LEU A 189 -7.97 -31.94 0.49
N ARG A 190 -7.19 -32.65 -0.33
CA ARG A 190 -5.81 -32.24 -0.65
C ARG A 190 -5.76 -30.85 -1.29
N VAL A 191 -4.86 -29.99 -0.81
CA VAL A 191 -4.52 -28.72 -1.44
C VAL A 191 -3.49 -28.99 -2.55
N SER A 192 -3.81 -28.56 -3.77
CA SER A 192 -2.93 -28.74 -4.92
C SER A 192 -1.73 -27.81 -4.84
N SER A 193 -0.55 -28.33 -5.13
CA SER A 193 0.68 -27.53 -5.31
C SER A 193 0.76 -26.87 -6.70
N GLU A 194 -0.08 -27.26 -7.64
CA GLU A 194 -0.19 -26.61 -8.95
C GLU A 194 -1.03 -25.35 -8.82
N ASN A 195 -0.46 -24.19 -9.20
CA ASN A 195 -1.12 -22.88 -9.02
C ASN A 195 -1.78 -22.74 -7.63
N PRO A 196 -1.02 -22.91 -6.54
CA PRO A 196 -1.60 -23.19 -5.22
C PRO A 196 -2.54 -22.08 -4.74
N ALA A 197 -2.26 -20.80 -5.04
CA ALA A 197 -3.13 -19.69 -4.66
C ALA A 197 -4.52 -19.80 -5.32
N VAL A 198 -4.57 -20.08 -6.63
CA VAL A 198 -5.82 -20.20 -7.37
C VAL A 198 -6.63 -21.44 -6.93
N ASN A 199 -5.95 -22.56 -6.72
CA ASN A 199 -6.61 -23.79 -6.29
C ASN A 199 -7.11 -23.69 -4.84
N LEU A 200 -6.36 -23.03 -3.97
CA LEU A 200 -6.79 -22.76 -2.60
C LEU A 200 -8.04 -21.86 -2.58
N GLU A 201 -8.03 -20.74 -3.33
CA GLU A 201 -9.19 -19.86 -3.48
C GLU A 201 -10.42 -20.63 -3.98
N LYS A 202 -10.26 -21.47 -5.04
CA LYS A 202 -11.33 -22.30 -5.56
C LYS A 202 -11.82 -23.35 -4.56
N GLN A 203 -10.95 -23.91 -3.73
CA GLN A 203 -11.33 -24.86 -2.70
C GLN A 203 -12.12 -24.16 -1.59
N LEU A 204 -11.64 -22.98 -1.14
CA LEU A 204 -12.29 -22.20 -0.09
C LEU A 204 -13.63 -21.58 -0.52
N SER A 205 -13.82 -21.31 -1.81
CA SER A 205 -15.09 -20.77 -2.33
C SER A 205 -16.32 -21.71 -2.16
N ARG A 206 -16.09 -22.94 -1.68
CA ARG A 206 -17.17 -23.89 -1.34
C ARG A 206 -17.77 -23.64 0.05
N TYR A 207 -17.11 -22.83 0.85
CA TYR A 207 -17.50 -22.51 2.23
C TYR A 207 -18.03 -21.07 2.33
N SER A 208 -18.52 -20.75 3.51
CA SER A 208 -18.99 -19.40 3.85
C SER A 208 -18.03 -18.71 4.81
N VAL A 209 -18.04 -17.39 4.84
CA VAL A 209 -17.35 -16.64 5.89
C VAL A 209 -17.95 -16.97 7.26
N GLY A 210 -17.09 -17.20 8.25
CA GLY A 210 -17.47 -17.66 9.59
C GLY A 210 -17.59 -19.18 9.72
N GLU A 211 -17.51 -19.93 8.62
CA GLU A 211 -17.51 -21.38 8.66
C GLU A 211 -16.18 -21.92 9.19
N LYS A 212 -16.28 -22.98 10.00
CA LYS A 212 -15.11 -23.64 10.58
C LYS A 212 -14.65 -24.76 9.67
N VAL A 213 -13.36 -24.79 9.35
CA VAL A 213 -12.69 -25.83 8.57
C VAL A 213 -11.50 -26.41 9.32
N GLU A 214 -11.11 -27.65 9.02
CA GLU A 214 -9.91 -28.28 9.55
C GLU A 214 -8.76 -28.12 8.53
N ALA A 215 -7.70 -27.40 8.90
CA ALA A 215 -6.48 -27.29 8.08
C ALA A 215 -5.42 -28.27 8.60
N PHE A 216 -4.87 -29.08 7.71
CA PHE A 216 -3.78 -30.01 7.98
C PHE A 216 -2.49 -29.46 7.35
N VAL A 217 -1.44 -29.36 8.15
CA VAL A 217 -0.13 -28.88 7.70
C VAL A 217 1.00 -29.75 8.20
N PHE A 218 2.13 -29.73 7.48
CA PHE A 218 3.39 -30.11 8.08
C PHE A 218 4.15 -28.85 8.55
N ARG A 219 4.60 -28.87 9.81
CA ARG A 219 5.52 -27.88 10.40
C ARG A 219 6.75 -28.62 10.89
N ARG A 220 7.91 -28.38 10.26
CA ARG A 220 9.17 -29.09 10.63
C ARG A 220 8.99 -30.60 10.68
N ASP A 221 8.33 -31.16 9.66
CA ASP A 221 8.00 -32.59 9.51
C ASP A 221 6.99 -33.17 10.53
N GLU A 222 6.42 -32.32 11.40
CA GLU A 222 5.34 -32.72 12.30
C GLU A 222 3.98 -32.42 11.67
N LEU A 223 3.11 -33.41 11.61
CA LEU A 223 1.73 -33.25 11.15
C LEU A 223 0.91 -32.54 12.22
N MET A 224 0.39 -31.38 11.88
CA MET A 224 -0.47 -30.58 12.77
C MET A 224 -1.84 -30.38 12.15
N LYS A 225 -2.84 -30.23 13.00
CA LYS A 225 -4.22 -29.90 12.65
C LYS A 225 -4.60 -28.60 13.34
N PHE A 226 -5.20 -27.69 12.59
CA PHE A 226 -5.72 -26.43 13.05
C PHE A 226 -7.22 -26.30 12.71
N ASP A 227 -8.00 -25.90 13.69
CA ASP A 227 -9.38 -25.47 13.51
C ASP A 227 -9.38 -24.00 13.08
N VAL A 228 -9.80 -23.72 11.87
CA VAL A 228 -9.76 -22.37 11.28
C VAL A 228 -11.18 -21.89 11.03
N ILE A 229 -11.52 -20.71 11.58
CA ILE A 229 -12.75 -20.01 11.23
C ILE A 229 -12.43 -19.09 10.07
N LEU A 230 -13.00 -19.37 8.90
CA LEU A 230 -12.76 -18.60 7.68
C LEU A 230 -13.19 -17.14 7.87
N ALA A 231 -12.35 -16.22 7.45
CA ALA A 231 -12.62 -14.80 7.47
C ALA A 231 -13.00 -14.29 6.08
N ASP A 232 -13.58 -13.10 6.02
CA ASP A 232 -13.67 -12.36 4.78
C ASP A 232 -12.25 -11.93 4.37
N GLU A 233 -11.72 -12.57 3.34
CA GLU A 233 -10.45 -12.19 2.72
C GLU A 233 -10.71 -11.03 1.73
N HIS A 234 -11.23 -9.92 2.27
CA HIS A 234 -11.42 -8.73 1.48
C HIS A 234 -10.07 -8.09 1.14
N ILE A 235 -9.59 -8.36 -0.07
CA ILE A 235 -8.45 -7.66 -0.65
C ILE A 235 -9.01 -6.49 -1.46
N PRO A 236 -8.87 -5.22 -0.98
CA PRO A 236 -9.37 -4.07 -1.72
C PRO A 236 -8.80 -4.04 -3.13
N LYS A 237 -9.67 -3.80 -4.11
CA LYS A 237 -9.31 -3.59 -5.51
C LYS A 237 -9.80 -2.22 -5.96
N PHE A 238 -9.09 -1.19 -5.53
CA PHE A 238 -9.42 0.17 -5.92
C PHE A 238 -9.24 0.38 -7.42
N ILE A 239 -10.24 1.01 -8.02
CA ILE A 239 -10.21 1.51 -9.39
C ILE A 239 -10.46 3.02 -9.37
N LEU A 240 -9.77 3.73 -10.26
CA LEU A 240 -9.95 5.17 -10.45
C LEU A 240 -10.70 5.40 -11.76
N THR A 241 -11.82 6.08 -11.68
CA THR A 241 -12.69 6.41 -12.83
C THR A 241 -12.98 7.89 -12.83
N LEU A 242 -13.39 8.44 -13.99
CA LEU A 242 -13.94 9.78 -14.01
C LEU A 242 -15.29 9.79 -13.28
N SER A 243 -15.52 10.84 -12.51
CA SER A 243 -16.78 11.04 -11.81
C SER A 243 -17.93 11.21 -12.81
N LYS A 244 -19.08 10.61 -12.50
CA LYS A 244 -20.28 10.78 -13.33
C LYS A 244 -20.86 12.20 -13.23
N ASP A 245 -20.66 12.85 -12.09
CA ASP A 245 -21.14 14.18 -11.77
C ASP A 245 -20.03 15.24 -11.93
N GLU A 246 -19.17 15.07 -12.96
CA GLU A 246 -18.05 15.97 -13.21
C GLU A 246 -18.52 17.38 -13.54
N THR A 247 -18.03 18.37 -12.80
CA THR A 247 -18.24 19.79 -13.09
C THR A 247 -17.18 20.36 -14.03
N PRO A 248 -17.42 21.49 -14.71
CA PRO A 248 -16.40 22.18 -15.52
C PRO A 248 -15.12 22.49 -14.71
N SER A 249 -15.25 22.93 -13.45
CA SER A 249 -14.14 23.23 -12.57
C SER A 249 -13.29 22.00 -12.25
N MET A 250 -13.91 20.85 -11.98
CA MET A 250 -13.21 19.58 -11.77
C MET A 250 -12.40 19.16 -13.00
N LYS A 251 -12.98 19.32 -14.18
CA LYS A 251 -12.33 19.02 -15.45
C LYS A 251 -11.12 19.93 -15.68
N GLU A 252 -11.28 21.22 -15.43
CA GLU A 252 -10.21 22.21 -15.53
C GLU A 252 -9.06 21.90 -14.57
N SER A 253 -9.36 21.66 -13.27
CA SER A 253 -8.37 21.28 -12.28
C SER A 253 -7.59 20.03 -12.68
N ARG A 254 -8.27 19.01 -13.20
CA ARG A 254 -7.63 17.80 -13.70
C ARG A 254 -6.77 18.07 -14.94
N GLN A 255 -7.19 18.93 -15.84
CA GLN A 255 -6.40 19.32 -17.00
C GLN A 255 -5.12 20.03 -16.59
N LEU A 256 -5.20 20.99 -15.66
CA LEU A 256 -4.04 21.70 -15.12
C LEU A 256 -3.06 20.74 -14.39
N TRP A 257 -3.60 19.74 -13.70
CA TRP A 257 -2.76 18.72 -13.03
C TRP A 257 -2.04 17.80 -14.02
N LEU A 258 -2.71 17.42 -15.11
CA LEU A 258 -2.16 16.47 -16.11
C LEU A 258 -1.41 17.14 -17.26
N GLN A 259 -1.43 18.47 -17.36
CA GLN A 259 -0.64 19.19 -18.34
C GLN A 259 0.84 19.06 -18.01
N LYS A 260 1.64 18.70 -19.01
CA LYS A 260 3.10 18.81 -18.90
C LYS A 260 3.46 20.29 -18.76
N THR A 261 4.11 20.66 -17.67
CA THR A 261 4.90 21.91 -17.61
C THR A 261 6.04 21.75 -18.64
N GLU A 262 6.01 22.58 -19.69
CA GLU A 262 7.09 22.66 -20.70
C GLU A 262 8.36 23.21 -20.08
#